data_56fe291a38453c83550a6cc0be491763
#
_entry.id   56fe291a38453c83550a6cc0be491763
#
_cell.length_a   1.000
_cell.length_b   1.000
_cell.length_c   1.000
_cell.angle_alpha   90.00
_cell.angle_beta   90.00
_cell.angle_gamma   90.00
#
_symmetry.space_group_name_H-M   'P 1'
#
loop_
_entity.id
_entity.type
_entity.pdbx_description
1 polymer ?
#
loop_
_entity_poly.entity_id
_entity_poly.type
_entity_poly.pdbx_seq_one_letter_code
_entity_poly.pdbx_strand_id
1 'polypeptide(L)'
;MKIGKWFKYNEELKKKFNLWGAIISSSSMIGKEVNLCFPVHISPQIQIKNNIKIDKFTFINWSTVIYPNIYIGSFCSIGRGVEIGLAQHPIQWLSTHSFQYSKGWFPKLEKYDFERKYRQLDHKQCNIGSDVWIGNGAKILSGVPIGHGAIVAAGAVVVKDVPPYAIVGGVPAKLIKYRFDDDVIKKLLKLKWWNLSFTRLKELPFDNIYECIEMLENLEEEGELK
;
A
#
# COMPACT_ATOMS: atom_id res chain seq x y z
N MET A 1 -5.31 -8.20 -12.91
CA MET A 1 -6.59 -8.93 -12.78
C MET A 1 -7.55 -8.11 -11.93
N LYS A 2 -8.78 -7.85 -12.39
CA LYS A 2 -9.83 -7.21 -11.57
C LYS A 2 -10.66 -8.30 -10.89
N ILE A 3 -10.77 -8.23 -9.58
CA ILE A 3 -11.54 -9.19 -8.78
C ILE A 3 -12.90 -8.55 -8.46
N GLY A 4 -14.00 -9.14 -8.95
CA GLY A 4 -15.33 -8.51 -9.00
C GLY A 4 -16.29 -8.81 -7.85
N LYS A 5 -15.97 -9.72 -6.92
CA LYS A 5 -16.74 -10.04 -5.69
C LYS A 5 -15.78 -10.55 -4.63
N TRP A 6 -16.22 -10.61 -3.35
CA TRP A 6 -15.48 -11.29 -2.30
C TRP A 6 -15.02 -12.64 -2.82
N PHE A 7 -13.73 -12.76 -2.91
CA PHE A 7 -13.08 -13.85 -3.59
C PHE A 7 -13.16 -15.12 -2.73
N LYS A 8 -13.77 -16.16 -3.25
CA LYS A 8 -13.70 -17.48 -2.64
C LYS A 8 -12.57 -18.26 -3.28
N TYR A 9 -11.50 -18.43 -2.54
CA TYR A 9 -10.34 -19.19 -2.98
C TYR A 9 -10.70 -20.63 -3.33
N ASN A 10 -10.25 -21.12 -4.47
CA ASN A 10 -10.38 -22.51 -4.88
C ASN A 10 -9.07 -23.00 -5.54
N GLU A 11 -8.95 -24.30 -5.72
CA GLU A 11 -7.74 -24.91 -6.29
C GLU A 11 -7.45 -24.49 -7.74
N GLU A 12 -8.46 -24.18 -8.53
CA GLU A 12 -8.27 -23.69 -9.91
C GLU A 12 -7.60 -22.31 -9.92
N LEU A 13 -8.04 -21.44 -9.05
CA LEU A 13 -7.46 -20.12 -8.87
C LEU A 13 -6.04 -20.16 -8.30
N LYS A 14 -5.77 -21.09 -7.38
CA LYS A 14 -4.42 -21.35 -6.88
C LYS A 14 -3.47 -21.73 -8.00
N LYS A 15 -3.89 -22.62 -8.91
CA LYS A 15 -3.10 -22.96 -10.08
C LYS A 15 -2.83 -21.77 -10.98
N LYS A 16 -3.85 -20.93 -11.25
CA LYS A 16 -3.68 -19.70 -12.04
C LYS A 16 -2.72 -18.72 -11.37
N PHE A 17 -2.84 -18.50 -10.06
CA PHE A 17 -1.95 -17.62 -9.31
C PHE A 17 -0.50 -18.10 -9.36
N ASN A 18 -0.27 -19.40 -9.17
CA ASN A 18 1.07 -19.98 -9.29
C ASN A 18 1.68 -19.78 -10.68
N LEU A 19 0.90 -19.90 -11.74
CA LEU A 19 1.34 -19.64 -13.13
C LEU A 19 1.76 -18.17 -13.33
N TRP A 20 1.15 -17.24 -12.60
CA TRP A 20 1.49 -15.81 -12.64
C TRP A 20 2.54 -15.40 -11.62
N GLY A 21 3.16 -16.36 -10.92
CA GLY A 21 4.15 -16.11 -9.89
C GLY A 21 3.57 -15.49 -8.61
N ALA A 22 2.26 -15.60 -8.39
CA ALA A 22 1.62 -15.05 -7.20
C ALA A 22 1.41 -16.10 -6.11
N ILE A 23 1.62 -15.71 -4.86
CA ILE A 23 1.27 -16.48 -3.68
C ILE A 23 0.16 -15.72 -2.95
N ILE A 24 -1.04 -16.29 -2.92
CA ILE A 24 -2.20 -15.69 -2.23
C ILE A 24 -2.79 -16.73 -1.29
N SER A 25 -2.85 -16.40 -0.01
CA SER A 25 -3.41 -17.29 1.00
C SER A 25 -4.93 -17.40 0.89
N SER A 26 -5.45 -18.62 1.07
CA SER A 26 -6.89 -18.90 1.08
C SER A 26 -7.65 -18.24 2.24
N SER A 27 -6.95 -17.88 3.31
CA SER A 27 -7.54 -17.19 4.48
C SER A 27 -7.58 -15.67 4.33
N SER A 28 -7.15 -15.13 3.18
CA SER A 28 -7.19 -13.69 2.91
C SER A 28 -8.50 -13.27 2.28
N MET A 29 -8.98 -12.10 2.64
CA MET A 29 -10.23 -11.51 2.15
C MET A 29 -9.90 -10.39 1.17
N ILE A 30 -10.30 -10.58 -0.10
CA ILE A 30 -10.07 -9.60 -1.16
C ILE A 30 -11.40 -9.05 -1.64
N GLY A 31 -11.55 -7.74 -1.55
CA GLY A 31 -12.78 -7.01 -1.88
C GLY A 31 -13.01 -6.83 -3.38
N LYS A 32 -14.04 -6.05 -3.70
CA LYS A 32 -14.38 -5.70 -5.10
C LYS A 32 -13.39 -4.69 -5.66
N GLU A 33 -13.23 -4.69 -6.98
CA GLU A 33 -12.42 -3.71 -7.71
C GLU A 33 -10.95 -3.66 -7.23
N VAL A 34 -10.44 -4.81 -6.77
CA VAL A 34 -9.02 -4.97 -6.47
C VAL A 34 -8.30 -5.39 -7.74
N ASN A 35 -7.28 -4.62 -8.12
CA ASN A 35 -6.41 -4.88 -9.25
C ASN A 35 -5.03 -5.29 -8.75
N LEU A 36 -4.63 -6.54 -9.01
CA LEU A 36 -3.32 -7.08 -8.67
C LEU A 36 -2.47 -7.20 -9.93
N CYS A 37 -1.31 -6.58 -9.94
CA CYS A 37 -0.29 -6.74 -10.97
C CYS A 37 0.73 -7.78 -10.50
N PHE A 38 0.78 -8.92 -11.17
CA PHE A 38 1.62 -10.03 -10.75
C PHE A 38 3.10 -9.87 -11.15
N PRO A 39 4.03 -10.52 -10.41
CA PRO A 39 3.82 -11.34 -9.22
C PRO A 39 3.55 -10.54 -7.95
N VAL A 40 2.75 -11.10 -7.02
CA VAL A 40 2.52 -10.54 -5.67
C VAL A 40 2.48 -11.67 -4.63
N HIS A 41 2.80 -11.33 -3.36
CA HIS A 41 2.67 -12.29 -2.27
C HIS A 41 1.73 -11.72 -1.19
N ILE A 42 0.60 -12.39 -0.98
CA ILE A 42 -0.42 -12.04 0.03
C ILE A 42 -0.50 -13.17 1.06
N SER A 43 0.06 -12.92 2.24
CA SER A 43 0.11 -13.85 3.37
C SER A 43 -1.27 -14.09 4.00
N PRO A 44 -1.40 -15.06 4.94
CA PRO A 44 -2.67 -15.35 5.61
C PRO A 44 -3.31 -14.16 6.36
N GLN A 45 -4.65 -14.22 6.50
CA GLN A 45 -5.46 -13.30 7.30
C GLN A 45 -5.39 -11.82 6.88
N ILE A 46 -5.05 -11.55 5.64
CA ILE A 46 -5.02 -10.19 5.10
C ILE A 46 -6.44 -9.78 4.67
N GLN A 47 -6.77 -8.52 4.89
CA GLN A 47 -8.01 -7.91 4.41
C GLN A 47 -7.67 -6.78 3.43
N ILE A 48 -7.96 -6.99 2.16
CA ILE A 48 -7.88 -5.97 1.12
C ILE A 48 -9.31 -5.53 0.82
N LYS A 49 -9.65 -4.28 1.14
CA LYS A 49 -11.00 -3.75 0.92
C LYS A 49 -11.24 -3.43 -0.57
N ASN A 50 -12.11 -2.47 -0.88
CA ASN A 50 -12.50 -2.18 -2.26
C ASN A 50 -11.66 -1.08 -2.90
N ASN A 51 -11.63 -1.05 -4.25
CA ASN A 51 -10.96 -0.03 -5.04
C ASN A 51 -9.47 0.13 -4.68
N ILE A 52 -8.73 -0.97 -4.84
CA ILE A 52 -7.30 -1.04 -4.50
C ILE A 52 -6.52 -1.54 -5.71
N LYS A 53 -5.37 -0.93 -5.97
CA LYS A 53 -4.39 -1.42 -6.93
C LYS A 53 -3.08 -1.74 -6.20
N ILE A 54 -2.52 -2.92 -6.47
CA ILE A 54 -1.22 -3.36 -5.94
C ILE A 54 -0.36 -3.79 -7.12
N ASP A 55 0.79 -3.15 -7.27
CA ASP A 55 1.71 -3.44 -8.35
C ASP A 55 2.67 -4.59 -8.03
N LYS A 56 3.39 -5.05 -9.06
CA LYS A 56 4.23 -6.26 -9.09
C LYS A 56 5.31 -6.28 -8.00
N PHE A 57 5.71 -7.49 -7.61
CA PHE A 57 6.77 -7.76 -6.64
C PHE A 57 6.53 -7.20 -5.22
N THR A 58 5.29 -6.82 -4.91
CA THR A 58 4.91 -6.39 -3.57
C THR A 58 4.49 -7.58 -2.73
N PHE A 59 5.01 -7.65 -1.48
CA PHE A 59 4.53 -8.63 -0.52
C PHE A 59 3.86 -7.96 0.69
N ILE A 60 2.82 -8.64 1.21
CA ILE A 60 2.02 -8.18 2.32
C ILE A 60 1.97 -9.30 3.36
N ASN A 61 2.43 -9.00 4.57
CA ASN A 61 2.50 -9.96 5.66
C ASN A 61 1.20 -10.01 6.49
N TRP A 62 1.10 -11.02 7.31
CA TRP A 62 -0.03 -11.51 8.09
C TRP A 62 -0.83 -10.41 8.79
N SER A 63 -2.16 -10.59 8.83
CA SER A 63 -3.09 -9.76 9.59
C SER A 63 -3.07 -8.26 9.22
N THR A 64 -2.59 -7.93 8.03
CA THR A 64 -2.60 -6.56 7.51
C THR A 64 -3.95 -6.22 6.92
N VAL A 65 -4.41 -4.98 7.14
CA VAL A 65 -5.66 -4.45 6.61
C VAL A 65 -5.35 -3.27 5.69
N ILE A 66 -5.85 -3.37 4.45
CA ILE A 66 -5.77 -2.29 3.47
C ILE A 66 -7.19 -1.79 3.25
N TYR A 67 -7.44 -0.55 3.65
CA TYR A 67 -8.73 0.11 3.55
C TYR A 67 -9.00 0.61 2.12
N PRO A 68 -10.22 1.07 1.77
CA PRO A 68 -10.55 1.46 0.40
C PRO A 68 -9.70 2.61 -0.16
N ASN A 69 -9.65 2.71 -1.51
CA ASN A 69 -9.03 3.78 -2.28
C ASN A 69 -7.50 3.87 -2.09
N ILE A 70 -6.81 2.74 -2.15
CA ILE A 70 -5.36 2.64 -1.97
C ILE A 70 -4.68 2.19 -3.27
N TYR A 71 -3.61 2.89 -3.63
CA TYR A 71 -2.62 2.42 -4.59
C TYR A 71 -1.33 2.05 -3.86
N ILE A 72 -0.77 0.88 -4.19
CA ILE A 72 0.53 0.41 -3.69
C ILE A 72 1.41 0.10 -4.90
N GLY A 73 2.56 0.75 -4.96
CA GLY A 73 3.54 0.56 -6.03
C GLY A 73 4.25 -0.79 -5.99
N SER A 74 5.21 -0.95 -6.87
CA SER A 74 6.01 -2.18 -7.01
C SER A 74 7.08 -2.31 -5.92
N PHE A 75 7.51 -3.55 -5.64
CA PHE A 75 8.60 -3.87 -4.72
C PHE A 75 8.39 -3.42 -3.26
N CYS A 76 7.13 -3.22 -2.85
CA CYS A 76 6.84 -2.85 -1.47
C CYS A 76 6.94 -4.04 -0.52
N SER A 77 7.49 -3.77 0.67
CA SER A 77 7.63 -4.72 1.77
C SER A 77 6.71 -4.30 2.91
N ILE A 78 5.56 -4.96 3.07
CA ILE A 78 4.57 -4.60 4.09
C ILE A 78 4.55 -5.62 5.22
N GLY A 79 4.85 -5.16 6.43
CA GLY A 79 4.95 -5.95 7.64
C GLY A 79 3.64 -6.53 8.15
N ARG A 80 3.69 -7.24 9.28
CA ARG A 80 2.51 -7.82 9.93
C ARG A 80 1.67 -6.78 10.63
N GLY A 81 0.34 -6.96 10.62
CA GLY A 81 -0.57 -6.13 11.40
C GLY A 81 -0.56 -4.66 11.02
N VAL A 82 -0.14 -4.34 9.80
CA VAL A 82 -0.17 -2.98 9.26
C VAL A 82 -1.59 -2.60 8.91
N GLU A 83 -1.94 -1.35 9.13
CA GLU A 83 -3.22 -0.78 8.69
C GLU A 83 -2.97 0.42 7.78
N ILE A 84 -3.44 0.36 6.52
CA ILE A 84 -3.25 1.43 5.54
C ILE A 84 -4.59 2.03 5.16
N GLY A 85 -4.72 3.36 5.31
CA GLY A 85 -5.93 4.10 4.94
C GLY A 85 -6.98 4.16 6.04
N LEU A 86 -6.55 4.22 7.31
CA LEU A 86 -7.45 4.33 8.47
C LEU A 86 -8.38 5.51 8.35
N ALA A 87 -9.68 5.25 8.48
CA ALA A 87 -10.71 6.28 8.46
C ALA A 87 -10.58 7.25 9.64
N GLN A 88 -11.04 8.47 9.42
CA GLN A 88 -11.18 9.49 10.45
C GLN A 88 -12.64 9.75 10.75
N HIS A 89 -12.94 10.19 11.95
CA HIS A 89 -14.26 10.64 12.37
C HIS A 89 -14.35 12.17 12.34
N PRO A 90 -15.56 12.76 12.20
CA PRO A 90 -15.74 14.21 12.18
C PRO A 90 -15.50 14.78 13.58
N ILE A 91 -14.33 15.34 13.83
CA ILE A 91 -13.93 15.86 15.15
C ILE A 91 -14.55 17.20 15.51
N GLN A 92 -15.13 17.91 14.53
CA GLN A 92 -15.76 19.22 14.73
C GLN A 92 -17.30 19.14 14.84
N TRP A 93 -17.88 17.94 14.76
CA TRP A 93 -19.32 17.75 14.91
C TRP A 93 -19.68 17.54 16.36
N LEU A 94 -20.99 17.72 16.69
CA LEU A 94 -21.51 17.46 18.03
C LEU A 94 -21.15 16.05 18.55
N SER A 95 -21.08 15.07 17.67
CA SER A 95 -20.66 13.71 17.99
C SER A 95 -19.72 13.18 16.92
N THR A 96 -18.67 12.49 17.32
CA THR A 96 -17.78 11.73 16.42
C THR A 96 -18.41 10.41 15.96
N HIS A 97 -19.51 9.97 16.57
CA HIS A 97 -20.12 8.68 16.27
C HIS A 97 -20.78 8.67 14.89
N SER A 98 -20.60 7.58 14.16
CA SER A 98 -21.03 7.43 12.79
C SER A 98 -22.54 7.25 12.58
N PHE A 99 -23.36 7.21 13.63
CA PHE A 99 -24.82 7.07 13.51
C PHE A 99 -25.46 8.14 12.61
N GLN A 100 -24.80 9.30 12.50
CA GLN A 100 -25.31 10.44 11.73
C GLN A 100 -25.20 10.23 10.21
N TYR A 101 -24.35 9.32 9.76
CA TYR A 101 -24.10 9.06 8.34
C TYR A 101 -24.08 7.58 7.95
N SER A 102 -24.20 6.65 8.92
CA SER A 102 -24.18 5.20 8.65
C SER A 102 -25.40 4.52 9.26
N LYS A 103 -26.07 3.67 8.47
CA LYS A 103 -27.20 2.82 8.90
C LYS A 103 -26.75 1.45 9.44
N GLY A 104 -25.49 1.08 9.24
CA GLY A 104 -25.01 -0.30 9.39
C GLY A 104 -24.79 -0.80 10.83
N TRP A 105 -24.73 0.09 11.83
CA TRP A 105 -24.33 -0.30 13.18
C TRP A 105 -25.43 -0.99 14.00
N PHE A 106 -26.69 -0.54 13.84
CA PHE A 106 -27.82 -1.06 14.59
C PHE A 106 -28.98 -1.41 13.66
N PRO A 107 -28.80 -2.33 12.70
CA PRO A 107 -29.78 -2.57 11.64
C PRO A 107 -31.10 -3.19 12.14
N LYS A 108 -31.14 -3.76 13.35
CA LYS A 108 -32.33 -4.36 13.95
C LYS A 108 -33.09 -3.40 14.86
N LEU A 109 -32.59 -2.19 15.06
CA LEU A 109 -33.28 -1.20 15.90
C LEU A 109 -34.11 -0.27 15.02
N GLU A 110 -35.42 -0.43 15.03
CA GLU A 110 -36.36 0.33 14.20
C GLU A 110 -36.15 1.85 14.32
N LYS A 111 -36.04 2.36 15.54
CA LYS A 111 -35.76 3.79 15.80
C LYS A 111 -34.43 4.29 15.23
N TYR A 112 -33.53 3.41 14.86
CA TYR A 112 -32.24 3.75 14.24
C TYR A 112 -32.38 3.93 12.72
N ASP A 113 -33.48 3.47 12.12
CA ASP A 113 -33.72 3.61 10.68
C ASP A 113 -34.37 4.95 10.34
N PHE A 114 -33.61 6.01 10.44
CA PHE A 114 -34.02 7.36 10.00
C PHE A 114 -33.17 7.81 8.81
N GLU A 115 -33.65 8.80 8.08
CA GLU A 115 -32.90 9.40 6.97
C GLU A 115 -31.66 10.14 7.48
N ARG A 116 -30.49 9.83 6.87
CA ARG A 116 -29.22 10.46 7.22
C ARG A 116 -29.02 11.73 6.39
N LYS A 117 -28.95 12.87 7.07
CA LYS A 117 -28.71 14.18 6.46
C LYS A 117 -27.26 14.35 5.99
N TYR A 118 -26.34 13.58 6.57
CA TYR A 118 -24.91 13.68 6.31
C TYR A 118 -24.41 12.47 5.54
N ARG A 119 -23.40 12.67 4.71
CA ARG A 119 -22.73 11.59 4.01
C ARG A 119 -21.58 11.04 4.86
N GLN A 120 -21.31 9.76 4.72
CA GLN A 120 -20.11 9.15 5.29
C GLN A 120 -18.88 9.89 4.75
N LEU A 121 -17.91 10.12 5.64
CA LEU A 121 -16.61 10.60 5.21
C LEU A 121 -15.94 9.50 4.37
N ASP A 122 -15.66 9.81 3.10
CA ASP A 122 -15.02 8.87 2.21
C ASP A 122 -13.57 8.63 2.63
N HIS A 123 -13.10 7.41 2.41
CA HIS A 123 -11.67 7.15 2.46
C HIS A 123 -10.99 7.94 1.34
N LYS A 124 -10.17 8.90 1.71
CA LYS A 124 -9.38 9.65 0.75
C LYS A 124 -8.39 8.72 0.06
N GLN A 125 -8.09 8.99 -1.20
CA GLN A 125 -7.07 8.24 -1.92
C GLN A 125 -5.73 8.36 -1.20
N CYS A 126 -5.08 7.22 -0.99
CA CYS A 126 -3.74 7.13 -0.43
C CYS A 126 -2.83 6.40 -1.42
N ASN A 127 -1.71 7.02 -1.76
CA ASN A 127 -0.73 6.48 -2.69
C ASN A 127 0.53 6.07 -1.93
N ILE A 128 0.83 4.79 -1.96
CA ILE A 128 2.11 4.24 -1.49
C ILE A 128 3.00 4.08 -2.71
N GLY A 129 4.15 4.73 -2.73
CA GLY A 129 5.12 4.63 -3.82
C GLY A 129 5.70 3.23 -3.99
N SER A 130 6.60 3.07 -4.94
CA SER A 130 7.37 1.83 -5.12
C SER A 130 8.55 1.77 -4.15
N ASP A 131 9.06 0.56 -3.84
CA ASP A 131 10.19 0.32 -2.93
C ASP A 131 9.94 0.83 -1.49
N VAL A 132 8.68 0.84 -1.04
CA VAL A 132 8.33 1.29 0.31
C VAL A 132 8.41 0.12 1.29
N TRP A 133 9.10 0.34 2.41
CA TRP A 133 9.08 -0.60 3.53
C TRP A 133 8.20 -0.07 4.65
N ILE A 134 7.16 -0.82 5.01
CA ILE A 134 6.28 -0.52 6.14
C ILE A 134 6.50 -1.57 7.23
N GLY A 135 7.02 -1.13 8.37
CA GLY A 135 7.32 -1.97 9.52
C GLY A 135 6.07 -2.54 10.19
N ASN A 136 6.25 -3.62 10.95
CA ASN A 136 5.16 -4.32 11.63
C ASN A 136 4.32 -3.38 12.51
N GLY A 137 3.00 -3.53 12.47
CA GLY A 137 2.07 -2.78 13.31
C GLY A 137 1.94 -1.28 13.00
N ALA A 138 2.58 -0.80 11.94
CA ALA A 138 2.43 0.60 11.54
C ALA A 138 1.00 0.91 11.09
N LYS A 139 0.58 2.15 11.32
CA LYS A 139 -0.75 2.65 10.97
C LYS A 139 -0.62 3.91 10.12
N ILE A 140 -1.32 3.92 8.97
CA ILE A 140 -1.29 5.05 8.03
C ILE A 140 -2.71 5.58 7.87
N LEU A 141 -2.91 6.86 8.12
CA LEU A 141 -4.23 7.49 7.98
C LEU A 141 -4.65 7.60 6.51
N SER A 142 -5.95 7.63 6.30
CA SER A 142 -6.56 7.84 4.98
C SER A 142 -6.11 9.18 4.37
N GLY A 143 -5.74 9.16 3.10
CA GLY A 143 -5.29 10.34 2.37
C GLY A 143 -3.84 10.74 2.61
N VAL A 144 -3.06 9.94 3.31
CA VAL A 144 -1.63 10.22 3.58
C VAL A 144 -0.76 9.47 2.58
N PRO A 145 -0.09 10.16 1.63
CA PRO A 145 0.80 9.53 0.68
C PRO A 145 2.14 9.17 1.32
N ILE A 146 2.73 8.07 0.85
CA ILE A 146 4.08 7.62 1.19
C ILE A 146 4.92 7.62 -0.09
N GLY A 147 5.99 8.39 -0.10
CA GLY A 147 6.87 8.52 -1.26
C GLY A 147 7.65 7.25 -1.59
N HIS A 148 8.14 7.16 -2.82
CA HIS A 148 8.97 6.06 -3.28
C HIS A 148 10.18 5.84 -2.38
N GLY A 149 10.55 4.59 -2.13
CA GLY A 149 11.71 4.24 -1.33
C GLY A 149 11.65 4.60 0.15
N ALA A 150 10.51 5.11 0.66
CA ALA A 150 10.36 5.49 2.05
C ALA A 150 10.31 4.28 2.99
N ILE A 151 10.68 4.50 4.23
CA ILE A 151 10.60 3.53 5.31
C ILE A 151 9.72 4.07 6.43
N VAL A 152 8.69 3.32 6.78
CA VAL A 152 7.86 3.56 7.96
C VAL A 152 8.26 2.56 9.03
N ALA A 153 8.80 3.03 10.14
CA ALA A 153 9.27 2.19 11.24
C ALA A 153 8.12 1.39 11.88
N ALA A 154 8.45 0.26 12.49
CA ALA A 154 7.49 -0.58 13.19
C ALA A 154 6.72 0.21 14.26
N GLY A 155 5.40 -0.01 14.35
CA GLY A 155 4.52 0.65 15.31
C GLY A 155 4.28 2.15 15.07
N ALA A 156 4.82 2.73 14.00
CA ALA A 156 4.62 4.15 13.71
C ALA A 156 3.17 4.46 13.35
N VAL A 157 2.68 5.66 13.74
CA VAL A 157 1.37 6.19 13.34
C VAL A 157 1.59 7.38 12.41
N VAL A 158 1.42 7.15 11.12
CA VAL A 158 1.69 8.14 10.07
C VAL A 158 0.43 8.98 9.83
N VAL A 159 0.53 10.26 10.15
CA VAL A 159 -0.59 11.22 10.08
C VAL A 159 -0.34 12.35 9.06
N LYS A 160 0.83 12.40 8.45
CA LYS A 160 1.25 13.38 7.43
C LYS A 160 2.04 12.69 6.34
N ASP A 161 2.11 13.35 5.18
CA ASP A 161 2.85 12.89 4.01
C ASP A 161 4.29 12.51 4.35
N VAL A 162 4.73 11.40 3.79
CA VAL A 162 6.11 10.93 3.94
C VAL A 162 6.86 11.18 2.64
N PRO A 163 7.92 11.98 2.65
CA PRO A 163 8.73 12.25 1.46
C PRO A 163 9.38 10.99 0.89
N PRO A 164 9.72 10.98 -0.41
CA PRO A 164 10.50 9.89 -0.99
C PRO A 164 11.82 9.64 -0.24
N TYR A 165 12.16 8.37 -0.07
CA TYR A 165 13.37 7.90 0.62
C TYR A 165 13.54 8.40 2.08
N ALA A 166 12.49 8.98 2.67
CA ALA A 166 12.48 9.33 4.07
C ALA A 166 12.29 8.10 4.97
N ILE A 167 12.93 8.09 6.11
CA ILE A 167 12.69 7.14 7.22
C ILE A 167 11.91 7.88 8.29
N VAL A 168 10.70 7.42 8.58
CA VAL A 168 9.83 8.01 9.60
C VAL A 168 9.48 7.00 10.67
N GLY A 169 9.25 7.48 11.90
CA GLY A 169 8.88 6.62 13.04
C GLY A 169 8.26 7.37 14.19
N GLY A 170 7.67 6.62 15.13
CA GLY A 170 7.04 7.17 16.34
C GLY A 170 5.53 7.41 16.22
N VAL A 171 4.92 7.95 17.30
CA VAL A 171 3.49 8.24 17.43
C VAL A 171 3.32 9.66 17.97
N PRO A 172 2.92 10.63 17.15
CA PRO A 172 2.81 10.55 15.68
C PRO A 172 4.20 10.39 15.01
N ALA A 173 4.23 9.79 13.81
CA ALA A 173 5.46 9.58 13.06
C ALA A 173 6.12 10.91 12.68
N LYS A 174 7.44 10.97 12.87
CA LYS A 174 8.29 12.10 12.51
C LYS A 174 9.44 11.62 11.63
N LEU A 175 9.98 12.51 10.82
CA LEU A 175 11.19 12.25 10.04
C LEU A 175 12.35 11.94 10.99
N ILE A 176 13.03 10.82 10.75
CA ILE A 176 14.25 10.41 11.44
C ILE A 176 15.46 10.85 10.62
N LYS A 177 15.51 10.43 9.35
CA LYS A 177 16.53 10.77 8.36
C LYS A 177 16.08 10.40 6.96
N TYR A 178 16.84 10.74 5.95
CA TYR A 178 16.73 10.18 4.61
C TYR A 178 17.66 8.96 4.44
N ARG A 179 17.33 8.08 3.50
CA ARG A 179 18.17 6.91 3.15
C ARG A 179 19.46 7.34 2.46
N PHE A 180 19.38 8.36 1.64
CA PHE A 180 20.43 8.88 0.77
C PHE A 180 20.44 10.40 0.81
N ASP A 181 21.48 11.01 0.25
CA ASP A 181 21.51 12.43 -0.02
C ASP A 181 20.54 12.87 -1.14
N ASP A 182 20.32 14.17 -1.25
CA ASP A 182 19.33 14.75 -2.17
C ASP A 182 19.64 14.43 -3.64
N ASP A 183 20.91 14.36 -4.03
CA ASP A 183 21.29 14.13 -5.43
C ASP A 183 21.05 12.67 -5.81
N VAL A 184 21.38 11.72 -4.95
CA VAL A 184 21.05 10.30 -5.13
C VAL A 184 19.51 10.13 -5.19
N ILE A 185 18.76 10.77 -4.30
CA ILE A 185 17.29 10.70 -4.31
C ILE A 185 16.72 11.21 -5.64
N LYS A 186 17.18 12.37 -6.14
CA LYS A 186 16.73 12.93 -7.43
C LYS A 186 17.00 11.97 -8.58
N LYS A 187 18.18 11.38 -8.65
CA LYS A 187 18.56 10.41 -9.68
C LYS A 187 17.65 9.17 -9.63
N LEU A 188 17.45 8.58 -8.47
CA LEU A 188 16.61 7.40 -8.29
C LEU A 188 15.14 7.67 -8.67
N LEU A 189 14.61 8.86 -8.35
CA LEU A 189 13.26 9.27 -8.73
C LEU A 189 13.12 9.49 -10.25
N LYS A 190 14.17 9.95 -10.92
CA LYS A 190 14.20 10.07 -12.38
C LYS A 190 14.28 8.70 -13.06
N LEU A 191 15.20 7.86 -12.63
CA LEU A 191 15.51 6.56 -13.23
C LEU A 191 14.42 5.50 -13.00
N LYS A 192 13.65 5.59 -11.92
CA LYS A 192 12.51 4.68 -11.63
C LYS A 192 12.82 3.20 -11.84
N TRP A 193 13.91 2.73 -11.28
CA TRP A 193 14.45 1.38 -11.43
C TRP A 193 13.40 0.25 -11.26
N TRP A 194 12.35 0.49 -10.50
CA TRP A 194 11.24 -0.45 -10.30
C TRP A 194 10.39 -0.72 -11.56
N ASN A 195 10.62 0.03 -12.65
CA ASN A 195 9.98 -0.21 -13.94
C ASN A 195 10.76 -1.22 -14.80
N LEU A 196 12.04 -1.44 -14.52
CA LEU A 196 12.88 -2.38 -15.25
C LEU A 196 12.28 -3.79 -15.30
N SER A 197 12.68 -4.54 -16.33
CA SER A 197 12.42 -5.96 -16.39
C SER A 197 13.19 -6.70 -15.29
N PHE A 198 12.64 -7.83 -14.82
CA PHE A 198 13.29 -8.62 -13.77
C PHE A 198 14.66 -9.17 -14.24
N THR A 199 14.84 -9.36 -15.55
CA THR A 199 16.11 -9.80 -16.13
C THR A 199 17.19 -8.75 -15.92
N ARG A 200 16.91 -7.48 -16.21
CA ARG A 200 17.85 -6.37 -15.99
C ARG A 200 18.11 -6.10 -14.52
N LEU A 201 17.09 -6.21 -13.67
CA LEU A 201 17.26 -6.05 -12.23
C LEU A 201 18.29 -7.01 -11.62
N LYS A 202 18.39 -8.24 -12.13
CA LYS A 202 19.37 -9.22 -11.64
C LYS A 202 20.83 -8.83 -11.88
N GLU A 203 21.07 -7.93 -12.81
CA GLU A 203 22.42 -7.49 -13.21
C GLU A 203 22.93 -6.34 -12.32
N LEU A 204 22.01 -5.68 -11.55
CA LEU A 204 22.35 -4.54 -10.72
C LEU A 204 23.06 -4.95 -9.42
N PRO A 205 24.15 -4.24 -9.05
CA PRO A 205 24.87 -4.44 -7.78
C PRO A 205 24.14 -3.73 -6.63
N PHE A 206 23.02 -4.32 -6.13
CA PHE A 206 22.09 -3.69 -5.15
C PHE A 206 22.73 -3.22 -3.85
N ASP A 207 23.89 -3.70 -3.49
CA ASP A 207 24.67 -3.31 -2.31
C ASP A 207 25.56 -2.07 -2.54
N ASN A 208 25.70 -1.61 -3.79
CA ASN A 208 26.44 -0.40 -4.14
C ASN A 208 25.54 0.60 -4.91
N ILE A 209 25.03 1.58 -4.20
CA ILE A 209 24.06 2.54 -4.76
C ILE A 209 24.63 3.38 -5.92
N TYR A 210 25.91 3.75 -5.86
CA TYR A 210 26.52 4.58 -6.89
C TYR A 210 26.74 3.80 -8.19
N GLU A 211 27.19 2.56 -8.08
CA GLU A 211 27.34 1.66 -9.22
C GLU A 211 25.97 1.29 -9.84
N CYS A 212 24.95 1.08 -8.98
CA CYS A 212 23.56 0.92 -9.46
C CYS A 212 23.10 2.13 -10.28
N ILE A 213 23.36 3.35 -9.82
CA ILE A 213 22.95 4.57 -10.52
C ILE A 213 23.67 4.68 -11.86
N GLU A 214 24.98 4.44 -11.92
CA GLU A 214 25.74 4.47 -13.16
C GLU A 214 25.18 3.47 -14.19
N MET A 215 24.94 2.23 -13.79
CA MET A 215 24.32 1.23 -14.67
C MET A 215 22.91 1.63 -15.12
N LEU A 216 22.11 2.22 -14.23
CA LEU A 216 20.77 2.67 -14.57
C LEU A 216 20.77 3.87 -15.52
N GLU A 217 21.73 4.79 -15.40
CA GLU A 217 21.93 5.92 -16.32
C GLU A 217 22.30 5.41 -17.72
N ASN A 218 23.19 4.40 -17.82
CA ASN A 218 23.53 3.75 -19.09
C ASN A 218 22.30 3.08 -19.73
N LEU A 219 21.48 2.36 -18.95
CA LEU A 219 20.23 1.75 -19.44
C LEU A 219 19.17 2.80 -19.87
N GLU A 220 19.14 3.97 -19.23
CA GLU A 220 18.28 5.10 -19.67
C GLU A 220 18.73 5.63 -21.03
N GLU A 221 20.04 5.81 -21.26
CA GLU A 221 20.62 6.25 -22.53
C GLU A 221 20.35 5.24 -23.66
N GLU A 222 20.37 3.94 -23.36
CA GLU A 222 20.02 2.86 -24.28
C GLU A 222 18.51 2.75 -24.58
N GLY A 223 17.68 3.54 -23.87
CA GLY A 223 16.21 3.58 -24.03
C GLY A 223 15.47 2.39 -23.39
N GLU A 224 16.11 1.67 -22.47
CA GLU A 224 15.53 0.52 -21.76
C GLU A 224 14.75 0.93 -20.49
N LEU A 225 14.94 2.14 -20.00
CA LEU A 225 14.12 2.75 -18.93
C LEU A 225 13.01 3.62 -19.54
N LYS A 226 11.74 3.22 -19.35
CA LYS A 226 10.56 3.99 -19.80
C LYS A 226 9.62 4.28 -18.62
#